data_786168db785690851886997c7503ac28
#
_entry.id   786168db785690851886997c7503ac28
#
_cell.length_a   1.000
_cell.length_b   1.000
_cell.length_c   1.000
_cell.angle_alpha   90.00
_cell.angle_beta   90.00
_cell.angle_gamma   90.00
#
_symmetry.space_group_name_H-M   'P 1'
#
loop_
_entity.id
_entity.type
_entity.pdbx_description
1 polymer ?
#
loop_
_entity_poly.entity_id
_entity_poly.type
_entity_poly.pdbx_seq_one_letter_code
_entity_poly.pdbx_strand_id
1 'polypeptide(L)'
;MGRGAGGGTGIGGGGSYAKNPNLSTSEGREEQKRLLELSNMLSPLNNIKDPKVKAEIKEALESYSKEIGLPYEVQIIASDLAKGRLGATDGGGSITLNTKYFSKSAKNAEKELSDRMKAGKGVTTNKPLQSTVHHELAHNTYSKLSGAKKDAVGALYKKYMSDKKVKGWGSYSKKNAEEFYAEGIAKSMTGKSDSYTKALRKLTW
;
A
#
# COMPACT_ATOMS: atom_id res chain seq x y z
N MET A 1 3.41 30.90 -56.38
CA MET A 1 2.35 31.11 -55.35
C MET A 1 1.85 29.75 -54.90
N GLY A 2 2.06 29.39 -53.66
CA GLY A 2 1.60 28.12 -53.10
C GLY A 2 1.99 28.04 -51.63
N ARG A 3 1.09 28.43 -50.74
CA ARG A 3 1.28 28.37 -49.31
C ARG A 3 0.99 26.96 -48.83
N GLY A 4 1.97 26.27 -48.23
CA GLY A 4 1.85 25.03 -47.50
C GLY A 4 1.53 25.32 -46.02
N ALA A 5 0.35 24.90 -45.55
CA ALA A 5 -0.02 24.93 -44.16
C ALA A 5 0.44 23.63 -43.48
N GLY A 6 1.44 23.74 -42.62
CA GLY A 6 1.89 22.66 -41.74
C GLY A 6 1.03 22.60 -40.49
N GLY A 7 0.16 21.60 -40.39
CA GLY A 7 -0.58 21.30 -39.17
C GLY A 7 0.30 20.52 -38.16
N GLY A 8 0.75 21.19 -37.13
CA GLY A 8 1.41 20.52 -35.98
C GLY A 8 0.37 19.97 -35.02
N THR A 9 0.23 18.64 -34.93
CA THR A 9 -0.56 17.97 -33.90
C THR A 9 0.27 17.95 -32.61
N GLY A 10 0.02 18.93 -31.74
CA GLY A 10 0.55 18.91 -30.37
C GLY A 10 -0.10 17.81 -29.55
N ILE A 11 0.65 16.76 -29.26
CA ILE A 11 0.26 15.76 -28.28
C ILE A 11 0.49 16.38 -26.89
N GLY A 12 -0.57 16.96 -26.32
CA GLY A 12 -0.59 17.47 -24.96
C GLY A 12 -0.57 16.31 -23.96
N GLY A 13 0.62 15.90 -23.52
CA GLY A 13 0.79 15.05 -22.36
C GLY A 13 0.43 15.83 -21.10
N GLY A 14 -0.82 15.76 -20.68
CA GLY A 14 -1.29 16.35 -19.42
C GLY A 14 -0.76 15.56 -18.22
N GLY A 15 0.50 15.77 -17.86
CA GLY A 15 0.98 15.42 -16.53
C GLY A 15 0.29 16.33 -15.52
N SER A 16 -0.59 15.78 -14.72
CA SER A 16 -1.19 16.47 -13.59
C SER A 16 -0.09 16.76 -12.56
N TYR A 17 0.53 17.91 -12.71
CA TYR A 17 1.40 18.44 -11.65
C TYR A 17 0.50 18.74 -10.45
N ALA A 18 0.75 18.01 -9.32
CA ALA A 18 0.10 18.32 -8.06
C ALA A 18 0.34 19.82 -7.76
N LYS A 19 -0.73 20.60 -7.71
CA LYS A 19 -0.63 22.03 -7.38
C LYS A 19 0.00 22.16 -6.00
N ASN A 20 0.99 23.03 -5.88
CA ASN A 20 1.56 23.36 -4.56
C ASN A 20 0.42 23.83 -3.64
N PRO A 21 0.40 23.33 -2.39
CA PRO A 21 -0.63 23.72 -1.43
C PRO A 21 -0.66 25.23 -1.20
N ASN A 22 -1.84 25.81 -1.12
CA ASN A 22 -1.98 27.23 -0.79
C ASN A 22 -1.72 27.45 0.71
N LEU A 23 -0.53 27.91 1.06
CA LEU A 23 -0.08 28.11 2.45
C LEU A 23 -0.81 29.23 3.21
N SER A 24 -1.63 30.03 2.54
CA SER A 24 -2.45 31.04 3.19
C SER A 24 -3.65 30.47 3.94
N THR A 25 -4.05 29.24 3.59
CA THR A 25 -5.17 28.53 4.23
C THR A 25 -4.67 27.50 5.26
N SER A 26 -5.50 27.18 6.25
CA SER A 26 -5.22 26.10 7.21
C SER A 26 -5.08 24.74 6.49
N GLU A 27 -5.96 24.46 5.52
CA GLU A 27 -5.94 23.25 4.72
C GLU A 27 -4.66 23.12 3.88
N GLY A 28 -4.19 24.23 3.30
CA GLY A 28 -2.94 24.22 2.53
C GLY A 28 -1.70 23.99 3.41
N ARG A 29 -1.70 24.49 4.64
CA ARG A 29 -0.61 24.23 5.62
C ARG A 29 -0.62 22.78 6.09
N GLU A 30 -1.79 22.21 6.37
CA GLU A 30 -1.95 20.78 6.72
C GLU A 30 -1.49 19.87 5.57
N GLU A 31 -1.87 20.20 4.33
CA GLU A 31 -1.44 19.44 3.15
C GLU A 31 0.08 19.54 2.95
N GLN A 32 0.69 20.71 3.14
CA GLN A 32 2.15 20.85 3.07
C GLN A 32 2.84 20.03 4.14
N LYS A 33 2.35 20.03 5.38
CA LYS A 33 2.88 19.22 6.47
C LYS A 33 2.81 17.73 6.11
N ARG A 34 1.67 17.28 5.60
CA ARG A 34 1.47 15.91 5.13
C ARG A 34 2.46 15.52 4.03
N LEU A 35 2.67 16.40 3.04
CA LEU A 35 3.62 16.15 1.95
C LEU A 35 5.08 16.07 2.44
N LEU A 36 5.44 16.89 3.43
CA LEU A 36 6.76 16.85 4.05
C LEU A 36 6.97 15.55 4.83
N GLU A 37 5.98 15.13 5.60
CA GLU A 37 6.00 13.85 6.32
C GLU A 37 6.15 12.66 5.36
N LEU A 38 5.39 12.64 4.28
CA LEU A 38 5.51 11.62 3.23
C LEU A 38 6.90 11.63 2.57
N SER A 39 7.47 12.82 2.31
CA SER A 39 8.82 12.94 1.76
C SER A 39 9.87 12.36 2.70
N ASN A 40 9.76 12.62 4.00
CA ASN A 40 10.66 12.07 5.02
C ASN A 40 10.53 10.54 5.13
N MET A 41 9.31 10.00 5.05
CA MET A 41 9.07 8.56 5.03
C MET A 41 9.72 7.87 3.82
N LEU A 42 9.79 8.55 2.67
CA LEU A 42 10.30 8.01 1.42
C LEU A 42 11.82 8.21 1.25
N SER A 43 12.46 9.07 2.06
CA SER A 43 13.89 9.37 1.92
C SER A 43 14.81 8.14 1.98
N PRO A 44 14.51 7.09 2.76
CA PRO A 44 15.33 5.87 2.80
C PRO A 44 15.19 4.93 1.58
N LEU A 45 14.38 5.28 0.57
CA LEU A 45 14.16 4.44 -0.63
C LEU A 45 15.26 4.60 -1.71
N ASN A 46 16.46 5.01 -1.33
CA ASN A 46 17.57 5.19 -2.28
C ASN A 46 17.96 3.91 -3.02
N ASN A 47 17.73 2.74 -2.42
CA ASN A 47 17.99 1.43 -3.03
C ASN A 47 16.94 1.01 -4.08
N ILE A 48 15.83 1.73 -4.19
CA ILE A 48 14.82 1.52 -5.23
C ILE A 48 15.11 2.50 -6.36
N LYS A 49 15.59 1.97 -7.49
CA LYS A 49 16.05 2.81 -8.63
C LYS A 49 14.92 3.16 -9.59
N ASP A 50 13.94 2.27 -9.76
CA ASP A 50 12.85 2.47 -10.73
C ASP A 50 11.87 3.54 -10.22
N PRO A 51 11.67 4.65 -10.97
CA PRO A 51 10.80 5.75 -10.53
C PRO A 51 9.32 5.35 -10.45
N LYS A 52 8.87 4.36 -11.24
CA LYS A 52 7.49 3.86 -11.18
C LYS A 52 7.26 3.07 -9.89
N VAL A 53 8.24 2.24 -9.47
CA VAL A 53 8.14 1.53 -8.17
C VAL A 53 8.07 2.54 -7.03
N LYS A 54 8.88 3.61 -7.06
CA LYS A 54 8.80 4.68 -6.06
C LYS A 54 7.43 5.37 -6.07
N ALA A 55 6.89 5.65 -7.26
CA ALA A 55 5.57 6.25 -7.40
C ALA A 55 4.45 5.36 -6.84
N GLU A 56 4.48 4.05 -7.10
CA GLU A 56 3.53 3.09 -6.55
C GLU A 56 3.60 3.01 -5.01
N ILE A 57 4.80 3.04 -4.43
CA ILE A 57 4.98 3.08 -2.97
C ILE A 57 4.42 4.38 -2.40
N LYS A 58 4.69 5.52 -3.05
CA LYS A 58 4.16 6.82 -2.64
C LYS A 58 2.63 6.84 -2.70
N GLU A 59 2.03 6.38 -3.80
CA GLU A 59 0.57 6.31 -3.96
C GLU A 59 -0.06 5.40 -2.90
N ALA A 60 0.58 4.27 -2.58
CA ALA A 60 0.12 3.39 -1.52
C ALA A 60 0.12 4.09 -0.14
N LEU A 61 1.17 4.84 0.18
CA LEU A 61 1.25 5.62 1.41
C LEU A 61 0.18 6.71 1.47
N GLU A 62 0.02 7.47 0.40
CA GLU A 62 -0.97 8.56 0.32
C GLU A 62 -2.39 8.03 0.48
N SER A 63 -2.72 6.94 -0.23
CA SER A 63 -4.04 6.32 -0.13
C SER A 63 -4.29 5.74 1.28
N TYR A 64 -3.28 5.09 1.87
CA TYR A 64 -3.38 4.55 3.22
C TYR A 64 -3.54 5.67 4.26
N SER A 65 -2.75 6.72 4.15
CA SER A 65 -2.84 7.89 5.04
C SER A 65 -4.23 8.53 4.99
N LYS A 66 -4.78 8.68 3.78
CA LYS A 66 -6.09 9.28 3.56
C LYS A 66 -7.24 8.42 4.09
N GLU A 67 -7.16 7.10 3.91
CA GLU A 67 -8.28 6.19 4.15
C GLU A 67 -8.22 5.49 5.52
N ILE A 68 -7.05 5.26 6.06
CA ILE A 68 -6.82 4.52 7.31
C ILE A 68 -6.23 5.43 8.39
N GLY A 69 -5.45 6.43 8.00
CA GLY A 69 -4.58 7.18 8.88
C GLY A 69 -3.23 6.50 9.05
N LEU A 70 -2.14 7.22 8.79
CA LEU A 70 -0.81 6.73 9.11
C LEU A 70 -0.50 7.07 10.57
N PRO A 71 0.07 6.12 11.33
CA PRO A 71 0.78 6.51 12.53
C PRO A 71 1.97 7.39 12.11
N TYR A 72 2.12 8.56 12.70
CA TYR A 72 2.98 9.69 12.33
C TYR A 72 4.49 9.43 12.17
N GLU A 73 4.96 8.21 12.32
CA GLU A 73 6.40 7.88 12.35
C GLU A 73 6.79 6.64 11.56
N VAL A 74 6.01 6.25 10.55
CA VAL A 74 6.36 5.08 9.74
C VAL A 74 7.47 5.44 8.76
N GLN A 75 8.66 4.88 8.95
CA GLN A 75 9.74 4.92 7.96
C GLN A 75 9.63 3.74 7.00
N ILE A 76 9.83 3.99 5.71
CA ILE A 76 9.93 2.92 4.72
C ILE A 76 11.39 2.75 4.32
N ILE A 77 11.92 1.57 4.58
CA ILE A 77 13.31 1.20 4.28
C ILE A 77 13.30 0.16 3.17
N ALA A 78 14.23 0.26 2.23
CA ALA A 78 14.49 -0.79 1.25
C ALA A 78 15.76 -1.54 1.64
N SER A 79 15.64 -2.82 1.97
CA SER A 79 16.76 -3.67 2.41
C SER A 79 16.52 -5.13 2.00
N ASP A 80 17.58 -5.91 2.03
CA ASP A 80 17.46 -7.34 1.78
C ASP A 80 16.80 -8.03 2.97
N LEU A 81 15.78 -8.83 2.66
CA LEU A 81 15.08 -9.67 3.62
C LEU A 81 15.28 -11.15 3.29
N ALA A 82 15.03 -11.99 4.29
CA ALA A 82 15.10 -13.44 4.12
C ALA A 82 14.26 -13.92 2.93
N LYS A 83 14.71 -15.02 2.30
CA LYS A 83 14.06 -15.61 1.12
C LYS A 83 12.56 -15.81 1.35
N GLY A 84 11.77 -15.25 0.46
CA GLY A 84 10.31 -15.39 0.47
C GLY A 84 9.56 -14.27 1.19
N ARG A 85 10.21 -13.42 1.98
CA ARG A 85 9.56 -12.22 2.55
C ARG A 85 9.49 -11.10 1.52
N LEU A 86 8.33 -10.47 1.39
CA LEU A 86 8.12 -9.30 0.52
C LEU A 86 8.41 -8.01 1.28
N GLY A 87 8.03 -7.98 2.52
CA GLY A 87 8.25 -6.90 3.46
C GLY A 87 8.39 -7.42 4.87
N ALA A 88 8.59 -6.53 5.80
CA ALA A 88 8.58 -6.76 7.23
C ALA A 88 8.28 -5.44 7.96
N THR A 89 7.67 -5.53 9.13
CA THR A 89 7.53 -4.41 10.05
C THR A 89 8.12 -4.79 11.40
N ASP A 90 8.67 -3.82 12.11
CA ASP A 90 9.15 -3.97 13.49
C ASP A 90 8.02 -3.74 14.52
N GLY A 91 6.80 -3.42 14.06
CA GLY A 91 5.66 -3.09 14.91
C GLY A 91 5.76 -1.72 15.61
N GLY A 92 6.90 -1.04 15.50
CA GLY A 92 7.19 0.21 16.19
C GLY A 92 7.12 1.45 15.32
N GLY A 93 7.43 1.38 14.06
CA GLY A 93 7.49 2.59 13.22
C GLY A 93 8.24 2.40 11.91
N SER A 94 8.82 1.24 11.61
CA SER A 94 9.44 1.01 10.30
C SER A 94 8.81 -0.13 9.52
N ILE A 95 8.80 0.04 8.21
CA ILE A 95 8.45 -0.98 7.23
C ILE A 95 9.66 -1.19 6.35
N THR A 96 10.10 -2.44 6.25
CA THR A 96 11.17 -2.82 5.33
C THR A 96 10.57 -3.50 4.11
N LEU A 97 10.83 -2.94 2.92
CA LEU A 97 10.50 -3.56 1.63
C LEU A 97 11.72 -4.32 1.10
N ASN A 98 11.52 -5.55 0.66
CA ASN A 98 12.62 -6.40 0.21
C ASN A 98 13.16 -5.95 -1.15
N THR A 99 14.42 -5.50 -1.20
CA THR A 99 15.10 -5.04 -2.42
C THR A 99 15.07 -6.08 -3.53
N LYS A 100 15.07 -7.37 -3.20
CA LYS A 100 14.93 -8.45 -4.19
C LYS A 100 13.73 -8.28 -5.11
N TYR A 101 12.64 -7.71 -4.62
CA TYR A 101 11.40 -7.48 -5.37
C TYR A 101 11.27 -6.04 -5.81
N PHE A 102 11.53 -5.10 -4.92
CA PHE A 102 11.26 -3.67 -5.13
C PHE A 102 12.38 -2.92 -5.85
N SER A 103 13.60 -3.45 -5.95
CA SER A 103 14.69 -2.83 -6.74
C SER A 103 14.70 -3.24 -8.22
N LYS A 104 13.74 -4.05 -8.65
CA LYS A 104 13.54 -4.41 -10.05
C LYS A 104 12.81 -3.29 -10.79
N SER A 105 12.80 -3.38 -12.15
CA SER A 105 11.89 -2.53 -12.93
C SER A 105 10.44 -2.80 -12.50
N ALA A 106 9.58 -1.79 -12.59
CA ALA A 106 8.17 -1.89 -12.19
C ALA A 106 7.49 -3.09 -12.86
N LYS A 107 7.70 -3.29 -14.17
CA LYS A 107 7.15 -4.44 -14.91
C LYS A 107 7.54 -5.79 -14.30
N ASN A 108 8.81 -5.96 -13.93
CA ASN A 108 9.30 -7.22 -13.38
C ASN A 108 8.85 -7.42 -11.92
N ALA A 109 8.84 -6.34 -11.13
CA ALA A 109 8.33 -6.36 -9.77
C ALA A 109 6.84 -6.73 -9.73
N GLU A 110 6.01 -6.04 -10.51
CA GLU A 110 4.58 -6.32 -10.63
C GLU A 110 4.30 -7.76 -11.09
N LYS A 111 5.03 -8.23 -12.11
CA LYS A 111 4.88 -9.61 -12.60
C LYS A 111 5.18 -10.61 -11.50
N GLU A 112 6.31 -10.50 -10.82
CA GLU A 112 6.71 -11.45 -9.78
C GLU A 112 5.75 -11.45 -8.58
N LEU A 113 5.34 -10.27 -8.13
CA LEU A 113 4.35 -10.14 -7.05
C LEU A 113 2.99 -10.69 -7.47
N SER A 114 2.56 -10.41 -8.71
CA SER A 114 1.32 -10.95 -9.27
C SER A 114 1.33 -12.47 -9.36
N ASP A 115 2.45 -13.06 -9.82
CA ASP A 115 2.60 -14.52 -9.89
C ASP A 115 2.54 -15.16 -8.50
N ARG A 116 3.11 -14.52 -7.47
CA ARG A 116 2.99 -14.98 -6.06
C ARG A 116 1.55 -14.91 -5.56
N MET A 117 0.82 -13.85 -5.87
CA MET A 117 -0.60 -13.70 -5.49
C MET A 117 -1.48 -14.74 -6.20
N LYS A 118 -1.23 -15.01 -7.49
CA LYS A 118 -1.89 -16.09 -8.22
C LYS A 118 -1.60 -17.48 -7.62
N ALA A 119 -0.40 -17.68 -7.09
CA ALA A 119 -0.03 -18.88 -6.34
C ALA A 119 -0.63 -18.93 -4.91
N GLY A 120 -1.56 -18.03 -4.58
CA GLY A 120 -2.25 -17.99 -3.30
C GLY A 120 -1.45 -17.40 -2.13
N LYS A 121 -0.35 -16.71 -2.41
CA LYS A 121 0.54 -16.14 -1.38
C LYS A 121 0.25 -14.65 -1.08
N GLY A 122 -0.97 -14.20 -1.28
CA GLY A 122 -1.43 -12.84 -1.06
C GLY A 122 -2.81 -12.61 -1.65
N VAL A 123 -3.40 -11.45 -1.42
CA VAL A 123 -4.73 -11.12 -1.95
C VAL A 123 -4.71 -10.93 -3.46
N THR A 124 -5.77 -11.35 -4.12
CA THR A 124 -5.92 -11.14 -5.56
C THR A 124 -6.20 -9.68 -5.86
N THR A 125 -5.29 -9.03 -6.59
CA THR A 125 -5.36 -7.61 -6.96
C THR A 125 -4.67 -7.36 -8.30
N ASN A 126 -5.02 -6.25 -8.94
CA ASN A 126 -4.30 -5.70 -10.09
C ASN A 126 -3.23 -4.67 -9.71
N LYS A 127 -3.05 -4.39 -8.42
CA LYS A 127 -2.06 -3.46 -7.86
C LYS A 127 -1.12 -4.17 -6.86
N PRO A 128 -0.28 -5.10 -7.31
CA PRO A 128 0.48 -5.98 -6.41
C PRO A 128 1.54 -5.25 -5.57
N LEU A 129 2.18 -4.21 -6.13
CA LEU A 129 3.13 -3.36 -5.39
C LEU A 129 2.43 -2.62 -4.26
N GLN A 130 1.35 -1.90 -4.55
CA GLN A 130 0.57 -1.18 -3.53
C GLN A 130 0.01 -2.14 -2.49
N SER A 131 -0.51 -3.30 -2.90
CA SER A 131 -1.06 -4.29 -1.98
C SER A 131 -0.03 -4.78 -0.97
N THR A 132 1.22 -4.97 -1.39
CA THR A 132 2.30 -5.36 -0.47
C THR A 132 2.60 -4.23 0.53
N VAL A 133 2.68 -2.98 0.08
CA VAL A 133 2.89 -1.83 0.97
C VAL A 133 1.74 -1.69 1.96
N HIS A 134 0.48 -1.79 1.50
CA HIS A 134 -0.68 -1.73 2.38
C HIS A 134 -0.72 -2.86 3.42
N HIS A 135 -0.25 -4.06 3.06
CA HIS A 135 -0.13 -5.19 3.98
C HIS A 135 0.82 -4.87 5.14
N GLU A 136 2.01 -4.36 4.85
CA GLU A 136 3.00 -4.01 5.88
C GLU A 136 2.52 -2.82 6.74
N LEU A 137 1.89 -1.82 6.13
CA LEU A 137 1.27 -0.70 6.85
C LEU A 137 0.16 -1.19 7.80
N ALA A 138 -0.60 -2.19 7.38
CA ALA A 138 -1.67 -2.75 8.19
C ALA A 138 -1.15 -3.50 9.42
N HIS A 139 0.00 -4.17 9.35
CA HIS A 139 0.67 -4.72 10.54
C HIS A 139 1.01 -3.61 11.54
N ASN A 140 1.54 -2.49 11.05
CA ASN A 140 1.86 -1.35 11.91
C ASN A 140 0.59 -0.78 12.57
N THR A 141 -0.51 -0.67 11.82
CA THR A 141 -1.81 -0.24 12.37
C THR A 141 -2.34 -1.26 13.37
N TYR A 142 -2.26 -2.57 13.06
CA TYR A 142 -2.71 -3.63 13.97
C TYR A 142 -2.00 -3.58 15.32
N SER A 143 -0.69 -3.33 15.33
CA SER A 143 0.10 -3.24 16.57
C SER A 143 -0.46 -2.19 17.53
N LYS A 144 -1.05 -1.11 17.00
CA LYS A 144 -1.61 0.04 17.73
C LYS A 144 -3.11 -0.09 18.05
N LEU A 145 -3.79 -1.12 17.57
CA LEU A 145 -5.19 -1.36 17.95
C LEU A 145 -5.29 -1.61 19.47
N SER A 146 -6.36 -1.12 20.08
CA SER A 146 -6.69 -1.47 21.45
C SER A 146 -6.94 -2.96 21.61
N GLY A 147 -6.81 -3.49 22.84
CA GLY A 147 -7.10 -4.89 23.15
C GLY A 147 -8.48 -5.31 22.64
N ALA A 148 -9.52 -4.53 22.95
CA ALA A 148 -10.89 -4.81 22.50
C ALA A 148 -11.02 -4.89 20.95
N LYS A 149 -10.31 -4.03 20.20
CA LYS A 149 -10.29 -4.11 18.74
C LYS A 149 -9.54 -5.35 18.25
N LYS A 150 -8.42 -5.72 18.88
CA LYS A 150 -7.69 -6.96 18.58
C LYS A 150 -8.54 -8.20 18.84
N ASP A 151 -9.30 -8.21 19.93
CA ASP A 151 -10.24 -9.30 20.26
C ASP A 151 -11.35 -9.40 19.21
N ALA A 152 -11.89 -8.26 18.75
CA ALA A 152 -12.88 -8.22 17.68
C ALA A 152 -12.32 -8.73 16.35
N VAL A 153 -11.06 -8.40 16.00
CA VAL A 153 -10.36 -8.98 14.84
C VAL A 153 -10.21 -10.50 15.01
N GLY A 154 -9.85 -10.97 16.20
CA GLY A 154 -9.76 -12.39 16.53
C GLY A 154 -11.07 -13.14 16.34
N ALA A 155 -12.19 -12.53 16.76
CA ALA A 155 -13.53 -13.09 16.54
C ALA A 155 -13.91 -13.17 15.06
N LEU A 156 -13.61 -12.12 14.28
CA LEU A 156 -13.79 -12.12 12.83
C LEU A 156 -12.92 -13.15 12.13
N TYR A 157 -11.67 -13.33 12.58
CA TYR A 157 -10.76 -14.35 12.05
C TYR A 157 -11.30 -15.77 12.26
N LYS A 158 -11.82 -16.08 13.46
CA LYS A 158 -12.45 -17.39 13.72
C LYS A 158 -13.63 -17.65 12.78
N LYS A 159 -14.47 -16.64 12.56
CA LYS A 159 -15.60 -16.72 11.63
C LYS A 159 -15.10 -16.91 10.19
N TYR A 160 -14.08 -16.16 9.77
CA TYR A 160 -13.45 -16.28 8.45
C TYR A 160 -12.88 -17.68 8.21
N MET A 161 -12.23 -18.29 9.19
CA MET A 161 -11.65 -19.63 9.08
C MET A 161 -12.71 -20.72 8.87
N SER A 162 -13.92 -20.53 9.34
CA SER A 162 -15.06 -21.46 9.16
C SER A 162 -15.87 -21.21 7.87
N ASP A 163 -15.67 -20.05 7.22
CA ASP A 163 -16.44 -19.65 6.05
C ASP A 163 -15.84 -20.17 4.73
N LYS A 164 -16.43 -21.24 4.20
CA LYS A 164 -16.01 -21.88 2.94
C LYS A 164 -16.31 -21.03 1.68
N LYS A 165 -17.10 -19.95 1.79
CA LYS A 165 -17.53 -19.12 0.66
C LYS A 165 -16.57 -18.00 0.33
N VAL A 166 -15.59 -17.73 1.20
CA VAL A 166 -14.64 -16.65 1.01
C VAL A 166 -13.68 -16.93 -0.13
N LYS A 167 -13.54 -15.97 -1.04
CA LYS A 167 -12.65 -16.08 -2.22
C LYS A 167 -11.74 -14.84 -2.34
N GLY A 168 -10.61 -15.01 -3.02
CA GLY A 168 -9.68 -13.93 -3.33
C GLY A 168 -8.81 -13.47 -2.16
N TRP A 169 -8.71 -14.29 -1.11
CA TRP A 169 -7.80 -14.11 0.01
C TRP A 169 -6.59 -15.04 -0.14
N GLY A 170 -5.42 -14.57 0.22
CA GLY A 170 -4.20 -15.36 0.21
C GLY A 170 -4.11 -16.35 1.37
N SER A 171 -3.21 -17.31 1.26
CA SER A 171 -2.94 -18.29 2.33
C SER A 171 -2.40 -17.63 3.61
N TYR A 172 -1.79 -16.46 3.51
CA TYR A 172 -1.29 -15.69 4.65
C TYR A 172 -2.41 -15.28 5.59
N SER A 173 -3.57 -14.90 5.08
CA SER A 173 -4.74 -14.56 5.89
C SER A 173 -5.22 -15.67 6.83
N LYS A 174 -4.76 -16.91 6.61
CA LYS A 174 -5.12 -18.08 7.43
C LYS A 174 -4.12 -18.38 8.54
N LYS A 175 -3.02 -17.67 8.64
CA LYS A 175 -1.97 -17.95 9.63
C LYS A 175 -2.39 -17.55 11.05
N ASN A 176 -2.88 -16.34 11.21
CA ASN A 176 -3.32 -15.77 12.49
C ASN A 176 -4.20 -14.54 12.25
N ALA A 177 -4.75 -13.98 13.32
CA ALA A 177 -5.64 -12.82 13.27
C ALA A 177 -4.95 -11.55 12.75
N GLU A 178 -3.67 -11.37 13.01
CA GLU A 178 -2.89 -10.24 12.54
C GLU A 178 -2.69 -10.29 11.02
N GLU A 179 -2.27 -11.43 10.48
CA GLU A 179 -2.14 -11.63 9.04
C GLU A 179 -3.49 -11.53 8.31
N PHE A 180 -4.56 -12.03 8.94
CA PHE A 180 -5.92 -11.84 8.44
C PHE A 180 -6.30 -10.37 8.36
N TYR A 181 -5.96 -9.58 9.38
CA TYR A 181 -6.17 -8.13 9.38
C TYR A 181 -5.36 -7.46 8.27
N ALA A 182 -4.04 -7.73 8.18
CA ALA A 182 -3.15 -7.14 7.19
C ALA A 182 -3.59 -7.44 5.74
N GLU A 183 -3.89 -8.71 5.43
CA GLU A 183 -4.43 -9.12 4.13
C GLU A 183 -5.80 -8.46 3.85
N GLY A 184 -6.65 -8.35 4.86
CA GLY A 184 -7.97 -7.74 4.73
C GLY A 184 -7.93 -6.25 4.43
N ILE A 185 -7.05 -5.50 5.08
CA ILE A 185 -6.84 -4.09 4.79
C ILE A 185 -6.23 -3.93 3.39
N ALA A 186 -5.17 -4.67 3.04
CA ALA A 186 -4.59 -4.65 1.70
C ALA A 186 -5.62 -4.95 0.61
N LYS A 187 -6.48 -5.97 0.82
CA LYS A 187 -7.57 -6.33 -0.07
C LYS A 187 -8.61 -5.21 -0.20
N SER A 188 -8.94 -4.54 0.90
CA SER A 188 -9.91 -3.43 0.89
C SER A 188 -9.44 -2.23 0.09
N MET A 189 -8.11 -2.01 0.06
CA MET A 189 -7.45 -0.88 -0.61
C MET A 189 -7.16 -1.12 -2.09
N THR A 190 -6.91 -2.37 -2.49
CA THR A 190 -6.42 -2.68 -3.85
C THR A 190 -7.22 -3.75 -4.58
N GLY A 191 -8.17 -4.39 -3.93
CA GLY A 191 -8.95 -5.50 -4.47
C GLY A 191 -10.45 -5.30 -4.40
N LYS A 192 -11.19 -6.40 -4.48
CA LYS A 192 -12.65 -6.38 -4.29
C LYS A 192 -12.98 -6.51 -2.81
N SER A 193 -13.62 -5.49 -2.26
CA SER A 193 -14.16 -5.52 -0.91
C SER A 193 -15.24 -6.58 -0.74
N ASP A 194 -15.25 -7.24 0.43
CA ASP A 194 -16.27 -8.18 0.88
C ASP A 194 -16.74 -7.83 2.30
N SER A 195 -17.55 -8.67 2.90
CA SER A 195 -18.10 -8.43 4.25
C SER A 195 -16.99 -8.38 5.32
N TYR A 196 -15.93 -9.19 5.17
CA TYR A 196 -14.82 -9.22 6.12
C TYR A 196 -13.95 -7.96 6.00
N THR A 197 -13.58 -7.56 4.80
CA THR A 197 -12.79 -6.34 4.59
C THR A 197 -13.53 -5.09 5.08
N LYS A 198 -14.86 -5.03 4.87
CA LYS A 198 -15.71 -3.94 5.38
C LYS A 198 -15.76 -3.93 6.90
N ALA A 199 -15.85 -5.11 7.55
CA ALA A 199 -15.85 -5.22 9.00
C ALA A 199 -14.49 -4.82 9.59
N LEU A 200 -13.38 -5.27 8.99
CA LEU A 200 -12.03 -4.90 9.43
C LEU A 200 -11.80 -3.39 9.33
N ARG A 201 -12.25 -2.75 8.27
CA ARG A 201 -12.14 -1.29 8.14
C ARG A 201 -12.87 -0.55 9.25
N LYS A 202 -14.05 -1.01 9.66
CA LYS A 202 -14.79 -0.40 10.80
C LYS A 202 -14.07 -0.54 12.14
N LEU A 203 -13.22 -1.56 12.30
CA LEU A 203 -12.43 -1.74 13.51
C LEU A 203 -11.17 -0.88 13.54
N THR A 204 -10.74 -0.40 12.39
CA THR A 204 -9.55 0.44 12.27
C THR A 204 -9.80 1.87 12.79
N TRP A 205 -11.04 2.37 12.67
CA TRP A 205 -11.48 3.71 13.12
C TRP A 205 -11.94 3.80 14.56
#